data_472b6da7ff4c6ab595d43df84aa0e930
#
_entry.id   472b6da7ff4c6ab595d43df84aa0e930
#
_cell.length_a   1.000
_cell.length_b   1.000
_cell.length_c   1.000
_cell.angle_alpha   90.00
_cell.angle_beta   90.00
_cell.angle_gamma   90.00
#
_symmetry.space_group_name_H-M   'P 1'
#
loop_
_entity.id
_entity.type
_entity.pdbx_description
1 polymer ?
#
loop_
_entity_poly.entity_id
_entity_poly.type
_entity_poly.pdbx_seq_one_letter_code
_entity_poly.pdbx_strand_id
1 'polypeptide(L)'
;ATEARLTPVESAEFFPLYREMRKKQMAYFSDHRRWHYIDEADDKACADAIRRLDNNDLEIKRLQQAYHEKFLRILPASKVYRIIKAEEKFHRQQFKRIHANGKRHRQHGAN
;
A
#
# COMPACT_ATOMS: atom_id res chain seq x y z
N ALA A 1 11.21 -8.03 8.34
CA ALA A 1 12.55 -7.72 8.86
C ALA A 1 13.51 -8.90 8.71
N THR A 2 13.01 -10.11 8.88
CA THR A 2 13.86 -11.31 8.76
C THR A 2 14.38 -11.51 7.34
N GLU A 3 13.58 -11.17 6.33
CA GLU A 3 14.00 -11.32 4.93
C GLU A 3 15.06 -10.31 4.53
N ALA A 4 15.07 -9.13 5.13
CA ALA A 4 16.05 -8.09 4.86
C ALA A 4 17.31 -8.22 5.67
N ARG A 5 17.35 -9.11 6.66
CA ARG A 5 18.50 -9.37 7.53
C ARG A 5 19.06 -8.11 8.19
N LEU A 6 18.18 -7.33 8.78
CA LEU A 6 18.58 -6.11 9.48
C LEU A 6 19.29 -6.45 10.79
N THR A 7 20.36 -5.70 11.10
CA THR A 7 20.99 -5.78 12.41
C THR A 7 20.08 -5.11 13.45
N PRO A 8 20.29 -5.38 14.77
CA PRO A 8 19.50 -4.70 15.81
C PRO A 8 19.56 -3.16 15.71
N VAL A 9 20.73 -2.61 15.40
CA VAL A 9 20.89 -1.16 15.25
C VAL A 9 20.11 -0.65 14.06
N GLU A 10 20.21 -1.35 12.92
CA GLU A 10 19.47 -1.00 11.72
C GLU A 10 17.97 -1.07 11.95
N SER A 11 17.49 -2.10 12.64
CA SER A 11 16.07 -2.26 12.97
C SER A 11 15.58 -1.13 13.85
N ALA A 12 16.37 -0.72 14.83
CA ALA A 12 16.01 0.37 15.73
C ALA A 12 15.83 1.71 14.99
N GLU A 13 16.60 1.94 13.94
CA GLU A 13 16.48 3.15 13.12
C GLU A 13 15.40 3.04 12.06
N PHE A 14 15.24 1.86 11.48
CA PHE A 14 14.33 1.65 10.35
C PHE A 14 12.86 1.62 10.77
N PHE A 15 12.51 0.83 11.80
CA PHE A 15 11.10 0.59 12.12
C PHE A 15 10.31 1.83 12.54
N PRO A 16 10.88 2.81 13.27
CA PRO A 16 10.14 4.05 13.54
C PRO A 16 9.75 4.80 12.25
N LEU A 17 10.66 4.88 11.28
CA LEU A 17 10.39 5.51 9.99
C LEU A 17 9.36 4.72 9.19
N TYR A 18 9.46 3.41 9.21
CA TYR A 18 8.53 2.53 8.52
C TYR A 18 7.10 2.69 9.06
N ARG A 19 6.97 2.69 10.38
CA ARG A 19 5.68 2.88 11.03
C ARG A 19 5.08 4.26 10.72
N GLU A 20 5.93 5.29 10.69
CA GLU A 20 5.51 6.64 10.33
C GLU A 20 4.98 6.70 8.90
N MET A 21 5.69 6.07 7.96
CA MET A 21 5.25 5.97 6.56
C MET A 21 3.89 5.25 6.47
N ARG A 22 3.75 4.11 7.14
CA ARG A 22 2.51 3.33 7.13
C ARG A 22 1.35 4.13 7.71
N LYS A 23 1.58 4.86 8.79
CA LYS A 23 0.55 5.71 9.41
C LYS A 23 0.07 6.79 8.45
N LYS A 24 1.00 7.43 7.73
CA LYS A 24 0.65 8.45 6.74
C LYS A 24 -0.09 7.84 5.54
N GLN A 25 0.30 6.64 5.11
CA GLN A 25 -0.38 5.93 4.03
C GLN A 25 -1.83 5.60 4.41
N MET A 26 -2.08 5.27 5.66
CA MET A 26 -3.43 4.94 6.14
C MET A 26 -4.42 6.09 5.94
N ALA A 27 -3.95 7.34 6.02
CA ALA A 27 -4.81 8.50 5.78
C ALA A 27 -5.36 8.52 4.34
N TYR A 28 -4.56 8.08 3.38
CA TYR A 28 -5.00 7.99 1.98
C TYR A 28 -5.94 6.81 1.75
N PHE A 29 -5.71 5.69 2.44
CA PHE A 29 -6.57 4.52 2.32
C PHE A 29 -7.97 4.77 2.89
N SER A 30 -8.12 5.65 3.88
CA SER A 30 -9.45 5.97 4.42
C SER A 30 -10.33 6.67 3.36
N ASP A 31 -9.73 7.41 2.42
CA ASP A 31 -10.46 7.99 1.30
C ASP A 31 -11.02 6.92 0.34
N HIS A 32 -10.35 5.79 0.22
CA HIS A 32 -10.81 4.67 -0.58
C HIS A 32 -12.17 4.14 -0.15
N ARG A 33 -12.45 4.17 1.14
CA ARG A 33 -13.73 3.68 1.66
C ARG A 33 -14.91 4.50 1.16
N ARG A 34 -14.72 5.78 0.90
CA ARG A 34 -15.78 6.68 0.40
C ARG A 34 -16.22 6.33 -1.02
N TRP A 35 -15.41 5.56 -1.73
CA TRP A 35 -15.70 5.10 -3.08
C TRP A 35 -16.96 4.27 -3.19
N HIS A 36 -17.24 3.47 -2.18
CA HIS A 36 -18.39 2.58 -2.18
C HIS A 36 -19.72 3.32 -2.11
N TYR A 37 -19.66 4.63 -1.82
CA TYR A 37 -20.87 5.45 -1.68
C TYR A 37 -21.10 6.39 -2.85
N ILE A 38 -20.35 6.20 -3.94
CA ILE A 38 -20.51 7.04 -5.14
C ILE A 38 -21.64 6.48 -6.00
N ASP A 39 -22.55 7.37 -6.41
CA ASP A 39 -23.63 6.99 -7.30
C ASP A 39 -23.08 6.79 -8.72
N GLU A 40 -23.08 5.55 -9.16
CA GLU A 40 -22.56 5.17 -10.48
C GLU A 40 -23.40 5.73 -11.63
N ALA A 41 -24.63 6.15 -11.36
CA ALA A 41 -25.48 6.80 -12.36
C ALA A 41 -25.12 8.25 -12.58
N ASP A 42 -24.31 8.85 -11.70
CA ASP A 42 -23.86 10.24 -11.82
C ASP A 42 -22.45 10.27 -12.42
N ASP A 43 -22.37 10.58 -13.72
CA ASP A 43 -21.11 10.63 -14.45
C ASP A 43 -20.13 11.63 -13.86
N LYS A 44 -20.61 12.77 -13.40
CA LYS A 44 -19.74 13.81 -12.81
C LYS A 44 -19.13 13.30 -11.52
N ALA A 45 -19.93 12.68 -10.66
CA ALA A 45 -19.45 12.08 -9.41
C ALA A 45 -18.41 10.99 -9.69
N CYS A 46 -18.64 10.17 -10.70
CA CYS A 46 -17.71 9.13 -11.12
C CYS A 46 -16.39 9.71 -11.62
N ALA A 47 -16.46 10.75 -12.46
CA ALA A 47 -15.25 11.40 -12.98
C ALA A 47 -14.44 12.03 -11.86
N ASP A 48 -15.09 12.70 -10.92
CA ASP A 48 -14.42 13.31 -9.77
C ASP A 48 -13.78 12.24 -8.87
N ALA A 49 -14.46 11.11 -8.70
CA ALA A 49 -13.94 9.98 -7.92
C ALA A 49 -12.68 9.40 -8.56
N ILE A 50 -12.68 9.23 -9.88
CA ILE A 50 -11.52 8.72 -10.62
C ILE A 50 -10.32 9.65 -10.43
N ARG A 51 -10.52 10.95 -10.58
CA ARG A 51 -9.44 11.93 -10.39
C ARG A 51 -8.90 11.94 -8.97
N ARG A 52 -9.79 11.82 -8.00
CA ARG A 52 -9.39 11.77 -6.58
C ARG A 52 -8.59 10.51 -6.28
N LEU A 53 -9.01 9.38 -6.84
CA LEU A 53 -8.27 8.12 -6.70
C LEU A 53 -6.87 8.23 -7.28
N ASP A 54 -6.78 8.74 -8.50
CA ASP A 54 -5.49 8.89 -9.17
C ASP A 54 -4.57 9.82 -8.39
N ASN A 55 -5.10 10.93 -7.88
CA ASN A 55 -4.34 11.86 -7.05
C ASN A 55 -3.85 11.19 -5.76
N ASN A 56 -4.70 10.40 -5.11
CA ASN A 56 -4.32 9.68 -3.90
C ASN A 56 -3.21 8.66 -4.18
N ASP A 57 -3.30 7.94 -5.30
CA ASP A 57 -2.27 6.98 -5.69
C ASP A 57 -0.93 7.67 -5.95
N LEU A 58 -0.96 8.83 -6.61
CA LEU A 58 0.25 9.62 -6.84
C LEU A 58 0.85 10.11 -5.53
N GLU A 59 0.03 10.58 -4.60
CA GLU A 59 0.50 11.03 -3.29
C GLU A 59 1.09 9.89 -2.47
N ILE A 60 0.48 8.70 -2.51
CA ILE A 60 1.02 7.51 -1.86
C ILE A 60 2.38 7.16 -2.44
N LYS A 61 2.54 7.22 -3.77
CA LYS A 61 3.82 6.95 -4.42
C LYS A 61 4.89 7.98 -4.06
N ARG A 62 4.53 9.25 -4.02
CA ARG A 62 5.46 10.31 -3.59
C ARG A 62 5.90 10.12 -2.14
N LEU A 63 4.97 9.76 -1.29
CA LEU A 63 5.24 9.46 0.12
C LEU A 63 6.23 8.29 0.24
N GLN A 64 5.98 7.20 -0.48
CA GLN A 64 6.86 6.04 -0.50
C GLN A 64 8.27 6.43 -0.98
N GLN A 65 8.35 7.20 -2.05
CA GLN A 65 9.62 7.65 -2.59
C GLN A 65 10.41 8.46 -1.55
N ALA A 66 9.75 9.38 -0.87
CA ALA A 66 10.38 10.19 0.16
C ALA A 66 10.94 9.33 1.29
N TYR A 67 10.18 8.32 1.74
CA TYR A 67 10.64 7.43 2.81
C TYR A 67 11.71 6.45 2.33
N HIS A 68 11.65 5.99 1.08
CA HIS A 68 12.71 5.16 0.51
C HIS A 68 14.05 5.91 0.53
N GLU A 69 14.05 7.21 0.24
CA GLU A 69 15.25 8.03 0.33
C GLU A 69 15.77 8.12 1.78
N LYS A 70 14.87 8.22 2.75
CA LYS A 70 15.24 8.20 4.17
C LYS A 70 15.86 6.86 4.56
N PHE A 71 15.27 5.75 4.08
CA PHE A 71 15.80 4.41 4.33
C PHE A 71 17.20 4.24 3.75
N LEU A 72 17.44 4.81 2.57
CA LEU A 72 18.75 4.74 1.90
C LEU A 72 19.83 5.48 2.67
N ARG A 73 19.46 6.40 3.54
CA ARG A 73 20.42 7.13 4.39
C ARG A 73 20.86 6.31 5.60
N ILE A 74 20.04 5.38 6.04
CA ILE A 74 20.30 4.60 7.26
C ILE A 74 20.64 3.15 6.98
N LEU A 75 20.34 2.62 5.76
CA LEU A 75 20.57 1.24 5.39
C LEU A 75 21.30 1.16 4.06
N PRO A 76 22.09 0.08 3.85
CA PRO A 76 22.62 -0.21 2.51
C PRO A 76 21.48 -0.40 1.50
N ALA A 77 21.70 0.03 0.28
CA ALA A 77 20.69 -0.05 -0.77
C ALA A 77 20.19 -1.47 -1.00
N SER A 78 21.06 -2.48 -0.86
CA SER A 78 20.66 -3.87 -1.02
C SER A 78 19.59 -4.30 -0.01
N LYS A 79 19.70 -3.81 1.22
CA LYS A 79 18.71 -4.12 2.27
C LYS A 79 17.39 -3.41 2.01
N VAL A 80 17.44 -2.14 1.60
CA VAL A 80 16.23 -1.39 1.23
C VAL A 80 15.53 -2.08 0.05
N TYR A 81 16.28 -2.51 -0.95
CA TYR A 81 15.73 -3.23 -2.10
C TYR A 81 15.02 -4.51 -1.69
N ARG A 82 15.61 -5.28 -0.76
CA ARG A 82 14.99 -6.50 -0.24
C ARG A 82 13.69 -6.21 0.51
N ILE A 83 13.66 -5.11 1.27
CA ILE A 83 12.46 -4.68 1.98
C ILE A 83 11.34 -4.37 0.98
N ILE A 84 11.64 -3.60 -0.06
CA ILE A 84 10.67 -3.23 -1.09
C ILE A 84 10.14 -4.48 -1.81
N LYS A 85 11.02 -5.43 -2.13
CA LYS A 85 10.60 -6.69 -2.75
C LYS A 85 9.68 -7.49 -1.84
N ALA A 86 9.99 -7.54 -0.55
CA ALA A 86 9.16 -8.25 0.41
C ALA A 86 7.77 -7.61 0.53
N GLU A 87 7.69 -6.29 0.51
CA GLU A 87 6.41 -5.57 0.52
C GLU A 87 5.58 -5.88 -0.72
N GLU A 88 6.18 -5.84 -1.90
CA GLU A 88 5.49 -6.17 -3.14
C GLU A 88 4.94 -7.58 -3.13
N LYS A 89 5.74 -8.53 -2.64
CA LYS A 89 5.33 -9.93 -2.53
C LYS A 89 4.14 -10.06 -1.59
N PHE A 90 4.17 -9.36 -0.45
CA PHE A 90 3.09 -9.35 0.52
C PHE A 90 1.81 -8.78 -0.06
N HIS A 91 1.89 -7.68 -0.77
CA HIS A 91 0.74 -7.06 -1.43
C HIS A 91 0.13 -7.97 -2.48
N ARG A 92 0.96 -8.64 -3.29
CA ARG A 92 0.48 -9.60 -4.28
C ARG A 92 -0.25 -10.77 -3.64
N GLN A 93 0.26 -11.28 -2.53
CA GLN A 93 -0.38 -12.38 -1.82
C GLN A 93 -1.75 -11.97 -1.25
N GLN A 94 -1.83 -10.78 -0.69
CA GLN A 94 -3.10 -10.24 -0.20
C GLN A 94 -4.10 -10.06 -1.34
N PHE A 95 -3.66 -9.53 -2.46
CA PHE A 95 -4.49 -9.34 -3.63
C PHE A 95 -5.04 -10.68 -4.16
N LYS A 96 -4.21 -11.70 -4.22
CA LYS A 96 -4.61 -13.04 -4.61
C LYS A 96 -5.65 -13.63 -3.66
N ARG A 97 -5.46 -13.43 -2.35
CA ARG A 97 -6.42 -13.89 -1.34
C ARG A 97 -7.79 -13.24 -1.52
N ILE A 98 -7.80 -11.94 -1.73
CA ILE A 98 -9.03 -11.18 -1.95
C ILE A 98 -9.74 -11.67 -3.21
N HIS A 99 -8.99 -11.87 -4.29
CA HIS A 99 -9.53 -12.40 -5.54
C HIS A 99 -10.07 -13.83 -5.39
N ALA A 100 -9.33 -14.69 -4.72
CA ALA A 100 -9.76 -16.07 -4.49
C ALA A 100 -11.02 -16.11 -3.64
N ASN A 101 -11.09 -15.32 -2.59
CA ASN A 101 -12.27 -15.23 -1.74
C ASN A 101 -13.47 -14.66 -2.50
N GLY A 102 -13.24 -13.65 -3.34
CA GLY A 102 -14.28 -13.09 -4.19
C GLY A 102 -14.84 -14.10 -5.17
N LYS A 103 -13.99 -14.89 -5.81
CA LYS A 103 -14.40 -15.95 -6.72
C LYS A 103 -15.20 -17.04 -6.01
N ARG A 104 -14.75 -17.47 -4.85
CA ARG A 104 -15.47 -18.47 -4.04
C ARG A 104 -16.85 -17.97 -3.66
N HIS A 105 -16.93 -16.71 -3.26
CA HIS A 105 -18.20 -16.09 -2.87
C HIS A 105 -19.16 -16.03 -4.06
N ARG A 106 -18.69 -15.68 -5.25
CA ARG A 106 -19.48 -15.65 -6.47
C ARG A 106 -19.99 -17.03 -6.85
N GLN A 107 -19.13 -18.04 -6.77
CA GLN A 107 -19.52 -19.42 -7.06
C GLN A 107 -20.59 -19.90 -6.10
N HIS A 108 -20.49 -19.55 -4.82
CA HIS A 108 -21.49 -19.87 -3.82
C HIS A 108 -22.81 -19.17 -4.11
N GLY A 109 -22.75 -17.91 -4.53
CA GLY A 109 -23.92 -17.13 -4.88
C GLY A 109 -24.64 -17.61 -6.14
N ALA A 110 -23.90 -18.26 -7.05
CA ALA A 110 -24.47 -18.79 -8.29
C ALA A 110 -25.21 -20.13 -8.10
N ASN A 111 -24.92 -20.82 -7.03
CA ASN A 111 -25.55 -22.10 -6.72
C ASN A 111 -26.74 -21.91 -5.76
#